data_7c45a33e2506f4e34d0be9c9fd17dc6f
#
_entry.id   7c45a33e2506f4e34d0be9c9fd17dc6f
#
_cell.length_a   1.000
_cell.length_b   1.000
_cell.length_c   1.000
_cell.angle_alpha   90.00
_cell.angle_beta   90.00
_cell.angle_gamma   90.00
#
_symmetry.space_group_name_H-M   'P 1'
#
loop_
_entity.id
_entity.type
_entity.pdbx_description
1 polymer ?
#
loop_
_entity_poly.entity_id
_entity_poly.type
_entity_poly.pdbx_seq_one_letter_code
_entity_poly.pdbx_strand_id
1 'polypeptide(L)'
;MLNIMLHDDWEINGDGTGDPIKLMFDPARHILDICDRHGVKYTFFAEIGQQLHMLDAPPGTWQKHADTWESVLKEAIQRGHDVQLHLHPQWINAKLQNGKWKLDFSKWNTGAVSGELLDEWIGKGKTYLENLFNGIDNTYRVRSFRAGGWMCQPSMKLYKALRNNGIRSDASVLKGRYVRYEDGSYVDYRNAVSRYNSWEVDPENFALQKKGSGVWELPVFTEITSLPQPMYLLTKSFRPNYYYSIYKKQKIQKGCGDYSPKTVELSKYKEYYGSFGYMHYKHLHSFVRKLKSNASGNSYPSHLILVTHSKALLDFNNFEKLLISLSRENQIRCINTRDHVDKYLPV
;
A
#
# COMPACT_ATOMS: atom_id res chain seq x y z
N MET A 1 22.05 -9.04 -3.83
CA MET A 1 20.73 -9.72 -3.66
C MET A 1 19.62 -8.68 -3.72
N LEU A 2 18.55 -8.95 -4.45
CA LEU A 2 17.39 -8.06 -4.56
C LEU A 2 16.26 -8.61 -3.68
N ASN A 3 15.78 -7.82 -2.72
CA ASN A 3 14.61 -8.16 -1.92
C ASN A 3 13.35 -7.68 -2.64
N ILE A 4 12.37 -8.56 -2.79
CA ILE A 4 11.05 -8.19 -3.31
C ILE A 4 10.05 -8.27 -2.18
N MET A 5 9.29 -7.20 -2.00
CA MET A 5 8.17 -7.14 -1.07
C MET A 5 6.87 -7.03 -1.87
N LEU A 6 5.91 -7.88 -1.57
CA LEU A 6 4.57 -7.88 -2.15
C LEU A 6 3.61 -7.25 -1.16
N HIS A 7 3.04 -6.12 -1.51
CA HIS A 7 2.15 -5.34 -0.65
C HIS A 7 0.72 -5.34 -1.17
N ASP A 8 -0.21 -5.32 -0.23
CA ASP A 8 -1.65 -5.17 -0.48
C ASP A 8 -2.19 -4.00 0.35
N ASP A 9 -2.74 -2.99 -0.28
CA ASP A 9 -3.55 -2.00 0.44
C ASP A 9 -4.92 -2.64 0.67
N TRP A 10 -5.07 -3.25 1.84
CA TRP A 10 -6.15 -4.16 2.18
C TRP A 10 -7.34 -3.44 2.79
N GLU A 11 -8.30 -3.16 1.94
CA GLU A 11 -9.44 -2.29 2.22
C GLU A 11 -10.61 -2.54 1.26
N ILE A 12 -11.83 -2.10 1.64
CA ILE A 12 -12.95 -1.96 0.71
C ILE A 12 -12.73 -0.75 -0.22
N ASN A 13 -13.74 -0.36 -1.01
CA ASN A 13 -13.60 0.83 -1.85
C ASN A 13 -13.41 2.10 -1.01
N GLY A 14 -12.63 3.05 -1.53
CA GLY A 14 -12.29 4.29 -0.81
C GLY A 14 -13.47 5.21 -0.48
N ASP A 15 -14.65 4.94 -1.05
CA ASP A 15 -15.93 5.60 -0.69
C ASP A 15 -16.74 4.88 0.40
N GLY A 16 -16.19 3.81 0.99
CA GLY A 16 -16.84 3.00 2.02
C GLY A 16 -17.84 1.97 1.48
N THR A 17 -17.92 1.80 0.16
CA THR A 17 -18.80 0.82 -0.47
C THR A 17 -18.09 -0.51 -0.74
N GLY A 18 -18.88 -1.54 -0.99
CA GLY A 18 -18.40 -2.86 -1.37
C GLY A 18 -18.67 -3.91 -0.32
N ASP A 19 -18.57 -5.16 -0.75
CA ASP A 19 -18.74 -6.34 0.09
C ASP A 19 -17.35 -6.81 0.55
N PRO A 20 -17.00 -6.70 1.85
CA PRO A 20 -15.69 -7.11 2.36
C PRO A 20 -15.32 -8.56 2.04
N ILE A 21 -16.30 -9.46 1.98
CA ILE A 21 -16.05 -10.87 1.65
C ILE A 21 -15.42 -10.97 0.27
N LYS A 22 -16.05 -10.34 -0.73
CA LYS A 22 -15.63 -10.42 -2.14
C LYS A 22 -14.43 -9.56 -2.49
N LEU A 23 -14.24 -8.44 -1.75
CA LEU A 23 -13.18 -7.47 -2.07
C LEU A 23 -11.91 -7.72 -1.27
N MET A 24 -12.02 -8.33 -0.08
CA MET A 24 -10.91 -8.46 0.85
C MET A 24 -10.69 -9.91 1.28
N PHE A 25 -11.69 -10.56 1.89
CA PHE A 25 -11.47 -11.80 2.65
C PHE A 25 -11.19 -13.00 1.74
N ASP A 26 -12.03 -13.27 0.75
CA ASP A 26 -11.83 -14.37 -0.19
C ASP A 26 -10.58 -14.18 -1.05
N PRO A 27 -10.34 -12.99 -1.64
CA PRO A 27 -9.09 -12.74 -2.36
C PRO A 27 -7.85 -12.89 -1.49
N ALA A 28 -7.86 -12.41 -0.23
CA ALA A 28 -6.72 -12.51 0.67
C ALA A 28 -6.34 -13.97 0.94
N ARG A 29 -7.31 -14.84 1.29
CA ARG A 29 -7.03 -16.27 1.49
C ARG A 29 -6.46 -16.93 0.25
N HIS A 30 -7.01 -16.62 -0.92
CA HIS A 30 -6.48 -17.14 -2.18
C HIS A 30 -5.05 -16.66 -2.45
N ILE A 31 -4.74 -15.39 -2.17
CA ILE A 31 -3.37 -14.85 -2.26
C ILE A 31 -2.43 -15.61 -1.31
N LEU A 32 -2.83 -15.79 -0.05
CA LEU A 32 -2.03 -16.51 0.94
C LEU A 32 -1.73 -17.94 0.48
N ASP A 33 -2.73 -18.65 -0.05
CA ASP A 33 -2.57 -20.02 -0.55
C ASP A 33 -1.57 -20.10 -1.73
N ILE A 34 -1.63 -19.11 -2.64
CA ILE A 34 -0.66 -19.01 -3.73
C ILE A 34 0.74 -18.72 -3.19
N CYS A 35 0.86 -17.77 -2.27
CA CYS A 35 2.14 -17.38 -1.69
C CYS A 35 2.81 -18.57 -0.97
N ASP A 36 2.05 -19.32 -0.18
CA ASP A 36 2.57 -20.49 0.55
C ASP A 36 3.04 -21.61 -0.38
N ARG A 37 2.29 -21.91 -1.45
CA ARG A 37 2.72 -22.92 -2.45
C ARG A 37 4.08 -22.60 -3.07
N HIS A 38 4.45 -21.32 -3.12
CA HIS A 38 5.72 -20.85 -3.71
C HIS A 38 6.75 -20.38 -2.68
N GLY A 39 6.47 -20.55 -1.37
CA GLY A 39 7.39 -20.13 -0.28
C GLY A 39 7.62 -18.62 -0.24
N VAL A 40 6.67 -17.81 -0.69
CA VAL A 40 6.76 -16.35 -0.78
C VAL A 40 6.07 -15.71 0.41
N LYS A 41 6.67 -14.66 0.98
CA LYS A 41 6.05 -13.86 2.04
C LYS A 41 5.31 -12.66 1.45
N TYR A 42 4.22 -12.27 2.13
CA TYR A 42 3.29 -11.24 1.71
C TYR A 42 3.04 -10.25 2.86
N THR A 43 2.74 -8.99 2.55
CA THR A 43 2.42 -7.97 3.55
C THR A 43 1.08 -7.31 3.24
N PHE A 44 0.14 -7.40 4.18
CA PHE A 44 -1.09 -6.61 4.16
C PHE A 44 -0.84 -5.27 4.84
N PHE A 45 -1.09 -4.17 4.16
CA PHE A 45 -1.29 -2.86 4.76
C PHE A 45 -2.79 -2.73 5.08
N ALA A 46 -3.14 -3.04 6.31
CA ALA A 46 -4.52 -3.22 6.74
C ALA A 46 -5.17 -1.89 7.14
N GLU A 47 -6.30 -1.55 6.51
CA GLU A 47 -7.03 -0.31 6.78
C GLU A 47 -7.67 -0.35 8.17
N ILE A 48 -7.06 0.38 9.10
CA ILE A 48 -7.44 0.34 10.51
C ILE A 48 -8.67 1.17 10.82
N GLY A 49 -8.87 2.28 10.12
CA GLY A 49 -10.05 3.14 10.33
C GLY A 49 -11.34 2.38 10.03
N GLN A 50 -11.34 1.62 8.95
CA GLN A 50 -12.44 0.72 8.60
C GLN A 50 -12.70 -0.31 9.71
N GLN A 51 -11.66 -0.99 10.20
CA GLN A 51 -11.80 -2.05 11.20
C GLN A 51 -12.35 -1.51 12.52
N LEU A 52 -11.80 -0.42 13.04
CA LEU A 52 -12.27 0.15 14.32
C LEU A 52 -13.74 0.55 14.25
N HIS A 53 -14.19 1.12 13.14
CA HIS A 53 -15.62 1.43 12.96
C HIS A 53 -16.50 0.20 12.78
N MET A 54 -16.00 -0.87 12.16
CA MET A 54 -16.74 -2.14 12.07
C MET A 54 -16.93 -2.79 13.44
N LEU A 55 -15.92 -2.70 14.32
CA LEU A 55 -16.02 -3.20 15.71
C LEU A 55 -17.05 -2.43 16.53
N ASP A 56 -17.11 -1.11 16.36
CA ASP A 56 -18.05 -0.23 17.06
C ASP A 56 -19.45 -0.23 16.44
N ALA A 57 -19.66 -0.95 15.33
CA ALA A 57 -20.97 -1.04 14.69
C ALA A 57 -21.99 -1.80 15.57
N PRO A 58 -23.28 -1.47 15.49
CA PRO A 58 -24.31 -2.26 16.16
C PRO A 58 -24.25 -3.74 15.76
N PRO A 59 -24.67 -4.66 16.67
CA PRO A 59 -24.69 -6.09 16.36
C PRO A 59 -25.34 -6.39 15.02
N GLY A 60 -24.60 -7.10 14.13
CA GLY A 60 -25.09 -7.39 12.79
C GLY A 60 -23.97 -7.73 11.80
N THR A 61 -24.22 -7.40 10.54
CA THR A 61 -23.32 -7.77 9.42
C THR A 61 -21.93 -7.16 9.55
N TRP A 62 -21.81 -5.89 9.92
CA TRP A 62 -20.53 -5.20 10.00
C TRP A 62 -19.65 -5.74 11.13
N GLN A 63 -20.25 -6.07 12.28
CA GLN A 63 -19.49 -6.70 13.38
C GLN A 63 -18.97 -8.09 12.97
N LYS A 64 -19.77 -8.89 12.25
CA LYS A 64 -19.30 -10.17 11.67
C LYS A 64 -18.17 -9.98 10.66
N HIS A 65 -18.18 -8.88 9.92
CA HIS A 65 -17.06 -8.54 9.04
C HIS A 65 -15.81 -8.14 9.82
N ALA A 66 -15.96 -7.47 10.97
CA ALA A 66 -14.83 -7.18 11.86
C ALA A 66 -14.18 -8.46 12.39
N ASP A 67 -15.00 -9.43 12.85
CA ASP A 67 -14.50 -10.73 13.30
C ASP A 67 -13.78 -11.50 12.18
N THR A 68 -14.32 -11.45 10.97
CA THR A 68 -13.71 -12.10 9.80
C THR A 68 -12.41 -11.42 9.41
N TRP A 69 -12.35 -10.07 9.48
CA TRP A 69 -11.16 -9.27 9.24
C TRP A 69 -10.02 -9.70 10.17
N GLU A 70 -10.30 -9.82 11.49
CA GLU A 70 -9.32 -10.34 12.46
C GLU A 70 -8.87 -11.77 12.13
N SER A 71 -9.83 -12.65 11.80
CA SER A 71 -9.56 -14.05 11.49
C SER A 71 -8.59 -14.19 10.31
N VAL A 72 -8.81 -13.44 9.23
CA VAL A 72 -7.95 -13.47 8.03
C VAL A 72 -6.53 -12.98 8.36
N LEU A 73 -6.40 -11.89 9.12
CA LEU A 73 -5.09 -11.37 9.47
C LEU A 73 -4.36 -12.23 10.52
N LYS A 74 -5.08 -12.84 11.46
CA LYS A 74 -4.51 -13.84 12.38
C LYS A 74 -3.97 -15.05 11.60
N GLU A 75 -4.75 -15.55 10.63
CA GLU A 75 -4.31 -16.60 9.72
C GLU A 75 -3.04 -16.20 8.94
N ALA A 76 -2.98 -14.97 8.42
CA ALA A 76 -1.80 -14.48 7.72
C ALA A 76 -0.54 -14.49 8.60
N ILE A 77 -0.63 -14.00 9.84
CA ILE A 77 0.50 -14.01 10.80
C ILE A 77 0.90 -15.45 11.16
N GLN A 78 -0.05 -16.35 11.45
CA GLN A 78 0.21 -17.77 11.74
C GLN A 78 0.97 -18.47 10.60
N ARG A 79 0.67 -18.11 9.37
CA ARG A 79 1.34 -18.62 8.15
C ARG A 79 2.68 -17.90 7.86
N GLY A 80 3.10 -16.97 8.74
CA GLY A 80 4.37 -16.25 8.64
C GLY A 80 4.38 -15.14 7.59
N HIS A 81 3.22 -14.66 7.17
CA HIS A 81 3.06 -13.42 6.42
C HIS A 81 3.09 -12.22 7.36
N ASP A 82 2.92 -11.01 6.84
CA ASP A 82 3.04 -9.79 7.61
C ASP A 82 1.81 -8.90 7.46
N VAL A 83 1.54 -8.11 8.49
CA VAL A 83 0.48 -7.10 8.52
C VAL A 83 1.10 -5.79 8.98
N GLN A 84 0.85 -4.71 8.27
CA GLN A 84 1.32 -3.38 8.59
C GLN A 84 0.18 -2.37 8.53
N LEU A 85 0.41 -1.16 9.05
CA LEU A 85 -0.64 -0.18 9.28
C LEU A 85 -0.98 0.62 8.02
N HIS A 86 -2.25 0.65 7.65
CA HIS A 86 -2.83 1.53 6.64
C HIS A 86 -3.92 2.41 7.25
N LEU A 87 -3.98 3.67 6.85
CA LEU A 87 -5.02 4.59 7.32
C LEU A 87 -5.47 5.53 6.20
N HIS A 88 -6.74 5.44 5.88
CA HIS A 88 -7.49 6.45 5.15
C HIS A 88 -8.17 7.40 6.14
N PRO A 89 -7.71 8.64 6.30
CA PRO A 89 -8.24 9.54 7.34
C PRO A 89 -9.73 9.86 7.22
N GLN A 90 -10.35 9.68 6.05
CA GLN A 90 -11.81 9.85 5.89
C GLN A 90 -12.63 8.87 6.75
N TRP A 91 -12.03 7.79 7.25
CA TRP A 91 -12.66 6.89 8.19
C TRP A 91 -12.75 7.46 9.61
N ILE A 92 -11.93 8.45 9.99
CA ILE A 92 -11.86 8.97 11.37
C ILE A 92 -13.23 9.38 11.94
N ASN A 93 -14.07 10.02 11.12
CA ASN A 93 -15.42 10.43 11.49
C ASN A 93 -16.53 9.62 10.79
N ALA A 94 -16.21 8.41 10.33
CA ALA A 94 -17.18 7.58 9.62
C ALA A 94 -18.41 7.28 10.48
N LYS A 95 -19.57 7.22 9.85
CA LYS A 95 -20.85 6.91 10.51
C LYS A 95 -21.61 5.86 9.71
N LEU A 96 -22.14 4.87 10.41
CA LEU A 96 -23.01 3.87 9.78
C LEU A 96 -24.45 4.43 9.73
N GLN A 97 -24.98 4.62 8.52
CA GLN A 97 -26.35 5.12 8.31
C GLN A 97 -27.06 4.22 7.30
N ASN A 98 -28.20 3.66 7.69
CA ASN A 98 -28.99 2.75 6.86
C ASN A 98 -28.15 1.59 6.27
N GLY A 99 -27.27 1.01 7.09
CA GLY A 99 -26.39 -0.10 6.68
C GLY A 99 -25.21 0.28 5.75
N LYS A 100 -25.01 1.57 5.46
CA LYS A 100 -23.93 2.08 4.61
C LYS A 100 -23.02 3.02 5.38
N TRP A 101 -21.73 2.98 5.10
CA TRP A 101 -20.77 3.91 5.66
C TRP A 101 -20.88 5.29 4.98
N LYS A 102 -20.93 6.33 5.79
CA LYS A 102 -20.72 7.71 5.39
C LYS A 102 -19.39 8.17 5.93
N LEU A 103 -18.45 8.43 5.03
CA LEU A 103 -17.08 8.84 5.34
C LEU A 103 -16.99 10.37 5.37
N ASP A 104 -16.01 10.90 6.12
CA ASP A 104 -15.71 12.33 6.19
C ASP A 104 -14.64 12.71 5.15
N PHE A 105 -15.06 13.02 3.95
CA PHE A 105 -14.15 13.38 2.87
C PHE A 105 -13.44 14.72 3.02
N SER A 106 -13.79 15.54 4.03
CA SER A 106 -12.97 16.70 4.39
C SER A 106 -11.59 16.28 4.93
N LYS A 107 -11.43 15.01 5.31
CA LYS A 107 -10.21 14.38 5.83
C LYS A 107 -9.64 13.29 4.92
N TRP A 108 -9.81 13.40 3.61
CA TRP A 108 -9.49 12.33 2.67
C TRP A 108 -7.98 12.01 2.54
N ASN A 109 -7.09 12.83 3.09
CA ASN A 109 -5.65 12.63 3.11
C ASN A 109 -5.02 13.04 4.44
N THR A 110 -3.79 12.59 4.71
CA THR A 110 -3.09 12.84 5.98
C THR A 110 -2.81 14.33 6.23
N GLY A 111 -2.63 15.13 5.19
CA GLY A 111 -2.41 16.58 5.30
C GLY A 111 -3.64 17.36 5.79
N ALA A 112 -4.84 16.84 5.56
CA ALA A 112 -6.10 17.46 5.98
C ALA A 112 -6.47 17.20 7.44
N VAL A 113 -5.68 16.39 8.16
CA VAL A 113 -5.91 16.02 9.56
C VAL A 113 -4.99 16.81 10.49
N SER A 114 -5.43 17.12 11.72
CA SER A 114 -4.52 17.71 12.73
C SER A 114 -3.45 16.70 13.15
N GLY A 115 -2.31 17.21 13.63
CA GLY A 115 -1.20 16.35 14.06
C GLY A 115 -1.60 15.44 15.22
N GLU A 116 -2.35 15.98 16.18
CA GLU A 116 -2.82 15.26 17.37
C GLU A 116 -3.77 14.13 16.99
N LEU A 117 -4.71 14.39 16.10
CA LEU A 117 -5.68 13.39 15.67
C LEU A 117 -5.02 12.30 14.82
N LEU A 118 -4.04 12.65 13.99
CA LEU A 118 -3.26 11.69 13.21
C LEU A 118 -2.42 10.78 14.12
N ASP A 119 -1.77 11.37 15.13
CA ASP A 119 -0.98 10.66 16.14
C ASP A 119 -1.86 9.68 16.94
N GLU A 120 -3.03 10.12 17.39
CA GLU A 120 -4.00 9.30 18.10
C GLU A 120 -4.44 8.08 17.27
N TRP A 121 -4.83 8.29 16.00
CA TRP A 121 -5.33 7.19 15.17
C TRP A 121 -4.25 6.19 14.75
N ILE A 122 -3.05 6.68 14.48
CA ILE A 122 -1.88 5.81 14.23
C ILE A 122 -1.56 5.00 15.49
N GLY A 123 -1.58 5.63 16.67
CA GLY A 123 -1.36 4.97 17.95
C GLY A 123 -2.42 3.91 18.27
N LYS A 124 -3.70 4.23 18.08
CA LYS A 124 -4.81 3.28 18.23
C LYS A 124 -4.63 2.07 17.30
N GLY A 125 -4.36 2.33 16.02
CA GLY A 125 -4.19 1.27 15.03
C GLY A 125 -3.01 0.37 15.33
N LYS A 126 -1.86 0.95 15.70
CA LYS A 126 -0.69 0.19 16.13
C LYS A 126 -0.99 -0.70 17.34
N THR A 127 -1.55 -0.11 18.39
CA THR A 127 -1.89 -0.82 19.63
C THR A 127 -2.88 -1.96 19.35
N TYR A 128 -3.88 -1.71 18.52
CA TYR A 128 -4.86 -2.71 18.14
C TYR A 128 -4.20 -3.91 17.45
N LEU A 129 -3.38 -3.68 16.41
CA LEU A 129 -2.72 -4.75 15.67
C LEU A 129 -1.73 -5.53 16.55
N GLU A 130 -0.94 -4.85 17.38
CA GLU A 130 0.02 -5.50 18.26
C GLU A 130 -0.68 -6.37 19.32
N ASN A 131 -1.80 -5.92 19.87
CA ASN A 131 -2.62 -6.72 20.80
C ASN A 131 -3.28 -7.91 20.10
N LEU A 132 -3.80 -7.71 18.87
CA LEU A 132 -4.46 -8.73 18.07
C LEU A 132 -3.56 -9.95 17.82
N PHE A 133 -2.26 -9.71 17.63
CA PHE A 133 -1.30 -10.75 17.28
C PHE A 133 -0.43 -11.23 18.44
N ASN A 134 -0.50 -10.60 19.62
CA ASN A 134 0.35 -10.94 20.76
C ASN A 134 0.28 -12.41 21.18
N GLY A 135 -0.89 -13.05 21.06
CA GLY A 135 -1.06 -14.49 21.36
C GLY A 135 -0.59 -15.44 20.25
N ILE A 136 -0.18 -14.91 19.08
CA ILE A 136 0.25 -15.68 17.91
C ILE A 136 1.75 -15.47 17.68
N ASP A 137 2.21 -14.23 17.69
CA ASP A 137 3.60 -13.82 17.55
C ASP A 137 3.90 -12.69 18.55
N ASN A 138 4.48 -13.03 19.69
CA ASN A 138 4.81 -12.07 20.76
C ASN A 138 5.92 -11.08 20.35
N THR A 139 6.61 -11.33 19.25
CA THR A 139 7.62 -10.44 18.66
C THR A 139 7.05 -9.50 17.61
N TYR A 140 5.76 -9.68 17.23
CA TYR A 140 5.13 -8.83 16.23
C TYR A 140 5.14 -7.37 16.67
N ARG A 141 5.51 -6.50 15.74
CA ARG A 141 5.46 -5.04 15.90
C ARG A 141 5.06 -4.39 14.58
N VAL A 142 4.25 -3.35 14.66
CA VAL A 142 4.00 -2.47 13.52
C VAL A 142 5.27 -1.66 13.25
N ARG A 143 5.88 -1.87 12.11
CA ARG A 143 7.14 -1.24 11.67
C ARG A 143 6.94 -0.22 10.56
N SER A 144 5.88 -0.38 9.81
CA SER A 144 5.63 0.40 8.60
C SER A 144 4.21 0.97 8.56
N PHE A 145 4.09 2.12 7.95
CA PHE A 145 2.83 2.82 7.71
C PHE A 145 2.63 3.04 6.21
N ARG A 146 1.37 3.12 5.79
CA ARG A 146 0.98 3.58 4.46
C ARG A 146 -0.17 4.56 4.54
N ALA A 147 0.03 5.75 3.95
CA ALA A 147 -1.00 6.76 3.87
C ALA A 147 -2.07 6.42 2.83
N GLY A 148 -3.33 6.64 3.17
CA GLY A 148 -4.46 6.49 2.25
C GLY A 148 -4.26 7.32 0.99
N GLY A 149 -4.57 6.73 -0.18
CA GLY A 149 -4.34 7.34 -1.48
C GLY A 149 -2.87 7.62 -1.80
N TRP A 150 -1.95 7.10 -0.98
CA TRP A 150 -0.49 7.36 -1.05
C TRP A 150 -0.14 8.84 -0.90
N MET A 151 -0.90 9.54 -0.04
CA MET A 151 -0.76 10.98 0.16
C MET A 151 -0.15 11.28 1.53
N CYS A 152 1.18 11.38 1.59
CA CYS A 152 1.93 11.70 2.80
C CYS A 152 2.44 13.16 2.84
N GLN A 153 1.94 14.03 1.97
CA GLN A 153 2.30 15.45 1.94
C GLN A 153 1.11 16.35 2.32
N PRO A 154 1.35 17.46 3.07
CA PRO A 154 2.60 17.86 3.72
C PRO A 154 2.98 16.90 4.86
N SER A 155 4.28 16.56 4.98
CA SER A 155 4.73 15.36 5.69
C SER A 155 4.98 15.54 7.20
N MET A 156 5.23 16.76 7.70
CA MET A 156 5.68 17.01 9.08
C MET A 156 4.75 16.42 10.16
N LYS A 157 3.43 16.50 9.97
CA LYS A 157 2.47 15.95 10.93
C LYS A 157 2.55 14.43 10.98
N LEU A 158 2.63 13.80 9.81
CA LEU A 158 2.79 12.35 9.68
C LEU A 158 4.13 11.89 10.27
N TYR A 159 5.22 12.58 9.95
CA TYR A 159 6.53 12.30 10.52
C TYR A 159 6.49 12.24 12.05
N LYS A 160 5.91 13.28 12.70
CA LYS A 160 5.79 13.35 14.16
C LYS A 160 4.96 12.16 14.70
N ALA A 161 3.84 11.87 14.09
CA ALA A 161 2.97 10.75 14.49
C ALA A 161 3.68 9.39 14.36
N LEU A 162 4.43 9.14 13.27
CA LEU A 162 5.22 7.92 13.11
C LEU A 162 6.30 7.81 14.20
N ARG A 163 7.05 8.89 14.46
CA ARG A 163 8.08 8.93 15.48
C ARG A 163 7.54 8.69 16.88
N ASN A 164 6.47 9.38 17.26
CA ASN A 164 5.82 9.24 18.57
C ASN A 164 5.36 7.80 18.83
N ASN A 165 4.90 7.11 17.78
CA ASN A 165 4.42 5.73 17.86
C ASN A 165 5.51 4.68 17.60
N GLY A 166 6.78 5.08 17.40
CA GLY A 166 7.89 4.15 17.15
C GLY A 166 7.77 3.36 15.84
N ILE A 167 7.02 3.90 14.86
CA ILE A 167 6.94 3.34 13.51
C ILE A 167 8.16 3.83 12.72
N ARG A 168 8.89 2.89 12.12
CA ARG A 168 10.23 3.14 11.56
C ARG A 168 10.22 3.42 10.07
N SER A 169 9.13 3.14 9.37
CA SER A 169 9.06 3.37 7.93
C SER A 169 7.69 3.81 7.46
N ASP A 170 7.69 4.58 6.38
CA ASP A 170 6.54 4.86 5.52
C ASP A 170 6.69 4.10 4.20
N ALA A 171 5.60 3.79 3.53
CA ALA A 171 5.61 3.09 2.25
C ALA A 171 4.62 3.74 1.26
N SER A 172 4.62 5.08 1.19
CA SER A 172 3.61 5.85 0.43
C SER A 172 4.17 6.55 -0.80
N VAL A 173 5.50 6.73 -0.93
CA VAL A 173 6.07 7.52 -2.02
C VAL A 173 6.15 6.72 -3.32
N LEU A 174 5.67 7.33 -4.40
CA LEU A 174 5.74 6.83 -5.78
C LEU A 174 6.53 7.82 -6.64
N LYS A 175 7.80 7.56 -6.88
CA LYS A 175 8.65 8.48 -7.66
C LYS A 175 8.05 8.81 -9.01
N GLY A 176 7.99 10.10 -9.32
CA GLY A 176 7.44 10.63 -10.56
C GLY A 176 5.98 11.08 -10.47
N ARG A 177 5.25 10.66 -9.43
CA ARG A 177 3.86 11.07 -9.25
C ARG A 177 3.78 12.56 -8.92
N TYR A 178 2.92 13.25 -9.64
CA TYR A 178 2.50 14.61 -9.34
C TYR A 178 1.02 14.76 -9.64
N VAL A 179 0.28 15.26 -8.68
CA VAL A 179 -1.13 15.62 -8.82
C VAL A 179 -1.46 16.75 -7.86
N ARG A 180 -2.25 17.72 -8.31
CA ARG A 180 -2.84 18.77 -7.51
C ARG A 180 -4.35 18.73 -7.66
N TYR A 181 -5.05 18.93 -6.56
CA TYR A 181 -6.50 18.86 -6.48
C TYR A 181 -7.10 20.23 -6.22
N GLU A 182 -8.41 20.38 -6.51
CA GLU A 182 -9.15 21.65 -6.39
C GLU A 182 -9.25 22.15 -4.94
N ASP A 183 -9.17 21.26 -3.94
CA ASP A 183 -9.15 21.60 -2.51
C ASP A 183 -7.77 22.08 -2.02
N GLY A 184 -6.80 22.21 -2.92
CA GLY A 184 -5.42 22.63 -2.63
C GLY A 184 -4.49 21.50 -2.15
N SER A 185 -5.01 20.30 -1.89
CA SER A 185 -4.18 19.14 -1.58
C SER A 185 -3.34 18.72 -2.80
N TYR A 186 -2.19 18.12 -2.54
CA TYR A 186 -1.27 17.73 -3.60
C TYR A 186 -0.40 16.54 -3.21
N VAL A 187 0.17 15.92 -4.24
CA VAL A 187 1.29 14.98 -4.17
C VAL A 187 2.34 15.46 -5.15
N ASP A 188 3.58 15.64 -4.67
CA ASP A 188 4.73 15.92 -5.54
C ASP A 188 5.91 15.03 -5.18
N TYR A 189 5.98 13.88 -5.82
CA TYR A 189 7.07 12.91 -5.68
C TYR A 189 7.98 12.87 -6.91
N ARG A 190 7.94 13.90 -7.77
CA ARG A 190 8.77 13.98 -8.99
C ARG A 190 10.26 13.85 -8.66
N ASN A 191 10.68 14.50 -7.57
CA ASN A 191 12.06 14.53 -7.11
C ASN A 191 12.37 13.51 -6.02
N ALA A 192 11.53 12.48 -5.81
CA ALA A 192 11.80 11.43 -4.83
C ALA A 192 13.18 10.78 -5.08
N VAL A 193 13.87 10.42 -4.00
CA VAL A 193 15.27 9.94 -4.04
C VAL A 193 15.42 8.74 -4.95
N SER A 194 14.59 7.74 -4.79
CA SER A 194 14.71 6.48 -5.53
C SER A 194 13.35 5.92 -5.95
N ARG A 195 13.36 4.97 -6.91
CA ARG A 195 12.20 4.17 -7.29
C ARG A 195 12.14 2.84 -6.54
N TYR A 196 13.25 2.42 -5.92
CA TYR A 196 13.40 1.07 -5.38
C TYR A 196 14.41 0.93 -4.24
N ASN A 197 15.08 2.00 -3.81
CA ASN A 197 15.95 1.99 -2.63
C ASN A 197 15.34 2.86 -1.54
N SER A 198 15.43 2.40 -0.29
CA SER A 198 15.01 3.19 0.87
C SER A 198 15.94 4.37 1.16
N TRP A 199 15.40 5.39 1.81
CA TRP A 199 16.15 6.51 2.35
C TRP A 199 15.54 7.00 3.65
N GLU A 200 16.32 7.63 4.51
CA GLU A 200 15.78 8.37 5.65
C GLU A 200 15.07 9.63 5.16
N VAL A 201 13.83 9.81 5.57
CA VAL A 201 12.98 10.89 5.05
C VAL A 201 13.40 12.26 5.58
N ASP A 202 13.22 13.29 4.77
CA ASP A 202 13.12 14.65 5.29
C ASP A 202 11.74 14.82 5.97
N PRO A 203 11.69 15.22 7.26
CA PRO A 203 10.44 15.42 7.99
C PRO A 203 9.43 16.34 7.31
N GLU A 204 9.88 17.32 6.55
CA GLU A 204 9.02 18.25 5.82
C GLU A 204 8.49 17.65 4.51
N ASN A 205 9.24 16.71 3.92
CA ASN A 205 8.88 16.12 2.64
C ASN A 205 9.47 14.71 2.49
N PHE A 206 8.68 13.68 2.65
CA PHE A 206 9.10 12.28 2.57
C PHE A 206 9.71 11.86 1.22
N ALA A 207 9.47 12.62 0.16
CA ALA A 207 10.15 12.39 -1.12
C ALA A 207 11.65 12.73 -1.09
N LEU A 208 12.11 13.51 -0.12
CA LEU A 208 13.49 13.95 0.04
C LEU A 208 14.20 13.19 1.15
N GLN A 209 15.53 13.22 1.12
CA GLN A 209 16.37 12.56 2.10
C GLN A 209 16.93 13.54 3.13
N LYS A 210 16.93 13.13 4.41
CA LYS A 210 17.62 13.80 5.51
C LYS A 210 18.11 12.76 6.51
N LYS A 211 19.42 12.58 6.61
CA LYS A 211 20.03 11.63 7.54
C LYS A 211 19.72 11.97 9.00
N GLY A 212 19.57 10.93 9.82
CA GLY A 212 19.30 11.05 11.26
C GLY A 212 17.84 11.36 11.60
N SER A 213 16.92 11.24 10.65
CA SER A 213 15.49 11.40 10.92
C SER A 213 14.89 10.20 11.66
N GLY A 214 15.46 9.00 11.48
CA GLY A 214 15.03 7.75 12.10
C GLY A 214 13.69 7.22 11.57
N VAL A 215 13.18 7.77 10.47
CA VAL A 215 12.07 7.24 9.70
C VAL A 215 12.55 7.02 8.27
N TRP A 216 12.21 5.86 7.71
CA TRP A 216 12.65 5.44 6.37
C TRP A 216 11.48 5.44 5.40
N GLU A 217 11.71 5.88 4.19
CA GLU A 217 10.80 5.63 3.07
C GLU A 217 11.13 4.28 2.41
N LEU A 218 10.11 3.50 2.20
CA LEU A 218 10.11 2.28 1.39
C LEU A 218 9.30 2.54 0.12
N PRO A 219 9.89 3.10 -0.94
CA PRO A 219 9.11 3.59 -2.08
C PRO A 219 8.45 2.45 -2.83
N VAL A 220 7.20 2.65 -3.21
CA VAL A 220 6.53 1.79 -4.17
C VAL A 220 7.22 1.92 -5.52
N PHE A 221 7.58 0.79 -6.13
CA PHE A 221 8.26 0.81 -7.42
C PHE A 221 7.42 1.49 -8.49
N THR A 222 8.07 2.39 -9.23
CA THR A 222 7.47 3.08 -10.37
C THR A 222 8.35 3.02 -11.60
N GLU A 223 7.72 2.97 -12.78
CA GLU A 223 8.35 3.22 -14.07
C GLU A 223 7.72 4.46 -14.68
N ILE A 224 8.55 5.37 -15.16
CA ILE A 224 8.11 6.64 -15.76
C ILE A 224 8.23 6.49 -17.29
N THR A 225 7.16 6.82 -18.00
CA THR A 225 7.19 6.77 -19.47
C THR A 225 8.09 7.87 -20.03
N SER A 226 8.79 7.57 -21.13
CA SER A 226 9.54 8.57 -21.89
C SER A 226 8.66 9.46 -22.76
N LEU A 227 7.40 9.06 -22.97
CA LEU A 227 6.43 9.80 -23.78
C LEU A 227 5.49 10.63 -22.91
N PRO A 228 5.19 11.87 -23.27
CA PRO A 228 4.15 12.68 -22.63
C PRO A 228 2.79 11.97 -22.62
N GLN A 229 1.98 12.21 -21.59
CA GLN A 229 0.67 11.54 -21.44
C GLN A 229 -0.23 11.58 -22.68
N PRO A 230 -0.40 12.71 -23.41
CA PRO A 230 -1.23 12.74 -24.61
C PRO A 230 -0.76 11.79 -25.72
N MET A 231 0.55 11.66 -25.90
CA MET A 231 1.13 10.76 -26.91
C MET A 231 1.04 9.30 -26.50
N TYR A 232 1.10 9.01 -25.21
CA TYR A 232 0.98 7.67 -24.68
C TYR A 232 -0.41 7.06 -24.92
N LEU A 233 -1.46 7.87 -24.90
CA LEU A 233 -2.84 7.41 -25.18
C LEU A 233 -3.01 6.87 -26.61
N LEU A 234 -2.14 7.26 -27.54
CA LEU A 234 -2.12 6.78 -28.93
C LEU A 234 -1.44 5.39 -29.05
N THR A 235 -0.59 5.00 -28.10
CA THR A 235 0.11 3.71 -28.12
C THR A 235 -0.67 2.60 -27.41
N LYS A 236 -1.87 2.26 -27.92
CA LYS A 236 -2.80 1.30 -27.29
C LYS A 236 -2.21 -0.11 -27.08
N SER A 237 -1.21 -0.51 -27.84
CA SER A 237 -0.66 -1.87 -27.86
C SER A 237 0.32 -2.20 -26.75
N PHE A 238 0.85 -1.23 -26.02
CA PHE A 238 1.87 -1.39 -24.96
C PHE A 238 1.41 -0.87 -23.60
N ARG A 239 0.17 -1.15 -23.19
CA ARG A 239 -0.30 -0.73 -21.86
C ARG A 239 0.17 -1.70 -20.79
N PRO A 240 1.12 -1.30 -19.92
CA PRO A 240 1.52 -2.14 -18.78
C PRO A 240 0.31 -2.51 -17.90
N ASN A 241 -0.67 -1.62 -17.77
CA ASN A 241 -1.85 -1.76 -16.92
C ASN A 241 -3.06 -2.38 -17.65
N TYR A 242 -2.88 -3.54 -18.27
CA TYR A 242 -3.97 -4.22 -19.00
C TYR A 242 -5.19 -4.50 -18.10
N TYR A 243 -4.98 -5.06 -16.90
CA TYR A 243 -6.08 -5.41 -15.99
C TYR A 243 -6.73 -4.20 -15.34
N TYR A 244 -6.04 -3.07 -15.23
CA TYR A 244 -6.60 -1.84 -14.67
C TYR A 244 -7.81 -1.34 -15.46
N SER A 245 -7.77 -1.42 -16.79
CA SER A 245 -8.90 -1.01 -17.63
C SER A 245 -10.14 -1.89 -17.41
N ILE A 246 -9.94 -3.19 -17.17
CA ILE A 246 -10.99 -4.16 -16.87
C ILE A 246 -11.56 -3.87 -15.47
N TYR A 247 -10.71 -3.74 -14.47
CA TYR A 247 -11.08 -3.40 -13.11
C TYR A 247 -11.90 -2.10 -13.06
N LYS A 248 -11.43 -1.04 -13.71
CA LYS A 248 -12.12 0.25 -13.75
C LYS A 248 -13.53 0.14 -14.37
N LYS A 249 -13.69 -0.61 -15.46
CA LYS A 249 -15.01 -0.86 -16.06
C LYS A 249 -15.94 -1.58 -15.11
N GLN A 250 -15.47 -2.64 -14.46
CA GLN A 250 -16.27 -3.40 -13.48
C GLN A 250 -16.68 -2.54 -12.28
N LYS A 251 -15.78 -1.67 -11.80
CA LYS A 251 -16.04 -0.76 -10.69
C LYS A 251 -17.14 0.25 -11.05
N ILE A 252 -17.07 0.87 -12.22
CA ILE A 252 -18.09 1.81 -12.72
C ILE A 252 -19.44 1.10 -12.86
N GLN A 253 -19.48 -0.10 -13.42
CA GLN A 253 -20.72 -0.87 -13.60
C GLN A 253 -21.40 -1.23 -12.26
N LYS A 254 -20.62 -1.38 -11.18
CA LYS A 254 -21.12 -1.67 -9.82
C LYS A 254 -21.48 -0.43 -9.02
N GLY A 255 -21.35 0.79 -9.58
CA GLY A 255 -21.58 2.04 -8.89
C GLY A 255 -20.65 2.30 -7.70
N CYS A 256 -19.47 1.69 -7.71
CA CYS A 256 -18.47 1.83 -6.67
C CYS A 256 -17.46 2.91 -7.05
N GLY A 257 -17.05 3.74 -6.10
CA GLY A 257 -16.14 4.85 -6.34
C GLY A 257 -14.94 4.85 -5.38
N ASP A 258 -13.84 5.46 -5.83
CA ASP A 258 -12.85 6.02 -4.94
C ASP A 258 -13.13 7.51 -4.87
N TYR A 259 -13.10 8.06 -3.66
CA TYR A 259 -13.20 9.49 -3.53
C TYR A 259 -11.84 10.13 -3.78
N SER A 260 -11.83 11.14 -4.61
CA SER A 260 -10.80 12.19 -4.63
C SER A 260 -11.45 13.48 -5.11
N PRO A 261 -11.00 14.66 -4.64
CA PRO A 261 -11.40 15.92 -5.24
C PRO A 261 -11.03 15.95 -6.72
N LYS A 262 -11.61 16.91 -7.46
CA LYS A 262 -11.28 17.06 -8.87
C LYS A 262 -9.80 17.40 -9.04
N THR A 263 -9.13 16.69 -9.94
CA THR A 263 -7.75 16.96 -10.32
C THR A 263 -7.67 18.22 -11.16
N VAL A 264 -6.81 19.15 -10.79
CA VAL A 264 -6.56 20.42 -11.53
C VAL A 264 -5.23 20.39 -12.27
N GLU A 265 -4.26 19.61 -11.79
CA GLU A 265 -2.95 19.49 -12.42
C GLU A 265 -2.38 18.08 -12.29
N LEU A 266 -1.71 17.58 -13.32
CA LEU A 266 -1.08 16.26 -13.36
C LEU A 266 0.36 16.35 -13.89
N SER A 267 1.15 15.32 -13.59
CA SER A 267 2.47 15.13 -14.20
C SER A 267 2.41 15.11 -15.73
N LYS A 268 3.40 15.73 -16.37
CA LYS A 268 3.57 15.68 -17.84
C LYS A 268 3.79 14.25 -18.33
N TYR A 269 4.51 13.44 -17.57
CA TYR A 269 4.80 12.04 -17.89
C TYR A 269 3.98 11.10 -17.02
N LYS A 270 3.56 9.98 -17.59
CA LYS A 270 2.80 8.96 -16.82
C LYS A 270 3.77 8.10 -16.04
N GLU A 271 3.55 8.03 -14.73
CA GLU A 271 4.12 7.02 -13.87
C GLU A 271 3.24 5.76 -13.84
N TYR A 272 3.87 4.60 -13.83
CA TYR A 272 3.24 3.30 -13.59
C TYR A 272 3.88 2.67 -12.38
N TYR A 273 3.11 2.45 -11.34
CA TYR A 273 3.60 1.67 -10.21
C TYR A 273 3.55 0.17 -10.52
N GLY A 274 4.47 -0.58 -9.93
CA GLY A 274 4.58 -2.02 -10.10
C GLY A 274 3.43 -2.76 -9.45
N SER A 275 2.28 -2.82 -10.13
CA SER A 275 1.09 -3.47 -9.61
C SER A 275 0.90 -4.85 -10.22
N PHE A 276 0.98 -5.89 -9.40
CA PHE A 276 0.70 -7.25 -9.85
C PHE A 276 -0.81 -7.54 -10.02
N GLY A 277 -1.69 -6.66 -9.56
CA GLY A 277 -3.12 -6.69 -9.89
C GLY A 277 -3.46 -6.05 -11.23
N TYR A 278 -2.62 -5.13 -11.71
CA TYR A 278 -2.91 -4.36 -12.92
C TYR A 278 -2.03 -4.72 -14.12
N MET A 279 -0.83 -5.23 -13.87
CA MET A 279 0.16 -5.52 -14.90
C MET A 279 0.23 -7.02 -15.21
N HIS A 280 0.52 -7.32 -16.47
CA HIS A 280 0.84 -8.69 -16.85
C HIS A 280 2.20 -9.10 -16.24
N TYR A 281 2.31 -10.34 -15.74
CA TYR A 281 3.49 -10.83 -15.04
C TYR A 281 4.81 -10.68 -15.83
N LYS A 282 4.79 -10.80 -17.16
CA LYS A 282 5.98 -10.63 -18.01
C LYS A 282 6.57 -9.23 -17.93
N HIS A 283 5.73 -8.20 -17.79
CA HIS A 283 6.22 -6.82 -17.62
C HIS A 283 6.89 -6.65 -16.26
N LEU A 284 6.24 -7.11 -15.20
CA LEU A 284 6.82 -7.05 -13.85
C LEU A 284 8.13 -7.84 -13.76
N HIS A 285 8.17 -9.05 -14.30
CA HIS A 285 9.38 -9.86 -14.34
C HIS A 285 10.50 -9.17 -15.14
N SER A 286 10.20 -8.52 -16.26
CA SER A 286 11.16 -7.74 -17.03
C SER A 286 11.76 -6.59 -16.21
N PHE A 287 10.95 -5.87 -15.43
CA PHE A 287 11.44 -4.82 -14.53
C PHE A 287 12.37 -5.39 -13.46
N VAL A 288 11.99 -6.48 -12.83
CA VAL A 288 12.81 -7.17 -11.82
C VAL A 288 14.17 -7.57 -12.40
N ARG A 289 14.22 -8.15 -13.59
CA ARG A 289 15.48 -8.55 -14.25
C ARG A 289 16.37 -7.34 -14.57
N LYS A 290 15.80 -6.26 -15.07
CA LYS A 290 16.53 -5.01 -15.35
C LYS A 290 17.13 -4.40 -14.09
N LEU A 291 16.42 -4.44 -12.96
CA LEU A 291 16.92 -3.92 -11.68
C LEU A 291 17.99 -4.83 -11.08
N LYS A 292 17.83 -6.15 -11.21
CA LYS A 292 18.84 -7.13 -10.77
C LYS A 292 20.20 -6.88 -11.41
N SER A 293 20.25 -6.55 -12.70
CA SER A 293 21.51 -6.25 -13.40
C SER A 293 22.18 -4.97 -12.90
N ASN A 294 21.44 -4.04 -12.34
CA ASN A 294 21.95 -2.75 -11.83
C ASN A 294 22.28 -2.78 -10.32
N ALA A 295 21.92 -3.84 -9.60
CA ALA A 295 22.08 -3.93 -8.15
C ALA A 295 23.49 -4.39 -7.70
N SER A 296 24.40 -4.67 -8.61
CA SER A 296 25.79 -5.05 -8.32
C SER A 296 26.60 -3.81 -7.96
N GLY A 297 26.71 -3.48 -6.66
CA GLY A 297 27.57 -2.39 -6.19
C GLY A 297 27.10 -1.61 -4.96
N ASN A 298 25.90 -1.84 -4.48
CA ASN A 298 25.38 -1.14 -3.30
C ASN A 298 25.68 -1.87 -1.99
N SER A 299 26.06 -1.12 -0.95
CA SER A 299 26.35 -1.63 0.41
C SER A 299 25.13 -2.18 1.15
N TYR A 300 23.91 -1.87 0.70
CA TYR A 300 22.65 -2.41 1.21
C TYR A 300 21.92 -3.20 0.13
N PRO A 301 21.20 -4.27 0.49
CA PRO A 301 20.40 -4.99 -0.50
C PRO A 301 19.34 -4.05 -1.08
N SER A 302 19.36 -3.90 -2.39
CA SER A 302 18.29 -3.21 -3.11
C SER A 302 16.96 -3.92 -2.86
N HIS A 303 15.89 -3.17 -2.75
CA HIS A 303 14.56 -3.75 -2.63
C HIS A 303 13.63 -3.22 -3.71
N LEU A 304 12.58 -3.97 -3.96
CA LEU A 304 11.52 -3.62 -4.90
C LEU A 304 10.17 -3.91 -4.26
N ILE A 305 9.35 -2.90 -4.14
CA ILE A 305 7.97 -3.05 -3.66
C ILE A 305 7.03 -3.12 -4.86
N LEU A 306 6.35 -4.27 -4.99
CA LEU A 306 5.23 -4.44 -5.89
C LEU A 306 3.94 -4.37 -5.06
N VAL A 307 2.94 -3.63 -5.52
CA VAL A 307 1.72 -3.40 -4.75
C VAL A 307 0.47 -3.81 -5.53
N THR A 308 -0.55 -4.21 -4.81
CA THR A 308 -1.90 -4.37 -5.34
C THR A 308 -2.95 -3.92 -4.31
N HIS A 309 -4.20 -4.10 -4.66
CA HIS A 309 -5.33 -4.19 -3.74
C HIS A 309 -5.99 -5.53 -4.00
N SER A 310 -6.29 -6.32 -2.99
CA SER A 310 -7.01 -7.61 -3.13
C SER A 310 -8.25 -7.46 -4.02
N LYS A 311 -9.02 -6.37 -3.82
CA LYS A 311 -10.19 -6.00 -4.63
C LYS A 311 -9.91 -5.81 -6.13
N ALA A 312 -8.66 -5.61 -6.50
CA ALA A 312 -8.21 -5.33 -7.87
C ALA A 312 -7.45 -6.49 -8.51
N LEU A 313 -7.17 -7.55 -7.77
CA LEU A 313 -6.50 -8.74 -8.28
C LEU A 313 -7.50 -9.64 -9.02
N LEU A 314 -7.69 -9.40 -10.31
CA LEU A 314 -8.68 -10.08 -11.14
C LEU A 314 -8.19 -11.40 -11.73
N ASP A 315 -6.87 -11.62 -11.80
CA ASP A 315 -6.26 -12.78 -12.43
C ASP A 315 -5.18 -13.40 -11.52
N PHE A 316 -5.62 -14.33 -10.70
CA PHE A 316 -4.76 -15.09 -9.79
C PHE A 316 -3.73 -15.96 -10.53
N ASN A 317 -4.04 -16.45 -11.73
CA ASN A 317 -3.09 -17.20 -12.56
C ASN A 317 -1.94 -16.28 -13.02
N ASN A 318 -2.23 -15.02 -13.34
CA ASN A 318 -1.20 -14.04 -13.67
C ASN A 318 -0.29 -13.76 -12.46
N PHE A 319 -0.86 -13.66 -11.27
CA PHE A 319 -0.12 -13.50 -10.03
C PHE A 319 0.78 -14.74 -9.74
N GLU A 320 0.23 -15.93 -9.84
CA GLU A 320 0.99 -17.17 -9.62
C GLU A 320 2.14 -17.32 -10.63
N LYS A 321 1.93 -16.99 -11.92
CA LYS A 321 2.99 -16.96 -12.94
C LYS A 321 4.10 -15.94 -12.62
N LEU A 322 3.75 -14.81 -11.97
CA LEU A 322 4.76 -13.89 -11.47
C LEU A 322 5.64 -14.58 -10.41
N LEU A 323 5.04 -15.22 -9.39
CA LEU A 323 5.79 -15.88 -8.33
C LEU A 323 6.70 -17.00 -8.89
N ILE A 324 6.19 -17.83 -9.79
CA ILE A 324 6.98 -18.85 -10.50
C ILE A 324 8.17 -18.22 -11.26
N SER A 325 7.93 -17.07 -11.88
CA SER A 325 9.00 -16.37 -12.62
C SER A 325 10.07 -15.81 -11.69
N LEU A 326 9.65 -15.27 -10.53
CA LEU A 326 10.58 -14.75 -9.52
C LEU A 326 11.37 -15.85 -8.83
N SER A 327 10.77 -17.00 -8.54
CA SER A 327 11.47 -18.13 -7.88
C SER A 327 12.58 -18.76 -8.74
N ARG A 328 12.54 -18.55 -10.05
CA ARG A 328 13.57 -19.02 -11.00
C ARG A 328 14.78 -18.08 -11.11
N GLU A 329 14.68 -16.89 -10.54
CA GLU A 329 15.75 -15.88 -10.63
C GLU A 329 16.72 -16.02 -9.46
N ASN A 330 17.98 -16.32 -9.74
CA ASN A 330 19.05 -16.30 -8.75
C ASN A 330 19.21 -14.89 -8.14
N GLN A 331 19.56 -14.81 -6.85
CA GLN A 331 19.79 -13.55 -6.13
C GLN A 331 18.54 -12.69 -5.91
N ILE A 332 17.35 -13.25 -6.06
CA ILE A 332 16.09 -12.65 -5.65
C ILE A 332 15.60 -13.35 -4.37
N ARG A 333 15.05 -12.58 -3.46
CA ARG A 333 14.39 -13.06 -2.26
C ARG A 333 13.08 -12.32 -2.06
N CYS A 334 11.99 -13.05 -1.96
CA CYS A 334 10.72 -12.49 -1.49
C CYS A 334 10.74 -12.45 0.05
N ILE A 335 10.52 -11.27 0.62
CA ILE A 335 10.58 -11.01 2.06
C ILE A 335 9.38 -10.13 2.46
N ASN A 336 8.88 -10.27 3.67
CA ASN A 336 7.86 -9.37 4.18
C ASN A 336 8.46 -8.03 4.65
N THR A 337 7.61 -7.04 4.90
CA THR A 337 8.05 -5.68 5.23
C THR A 337 8.71 -5.60 6.60
N ARG A 338 8.14 -6.23 7.62
CA ARG A 338 8.68 -6.22 8.99
C ARG A 338 10.10 -6.79 9.02
N ASP A 339 10.31 -7.96 8.42
CA ASP A 339 11.61 -8.59 8.36
C ASP A 339 12.62 -7.72 7.58
N HIS A 340 12.17 -7.03 6.53
CA HIS A 340 13.04 -6.12 5.79
C HIS A 340 13.47 -4.92 6.65
N VAL A 341 12.52 -4.28 7.33
CA VAL A 341 12.77 -3.12 8.20
C VAL A 341 13.70 -3.50 9.36
N ASP A 342 13.43 -4.61 10.05
CA ASP A 342 14.20 -5.00 11.22
C ASP A 342 15.61 -5.48 10.88
N LYS A 343 15.79 -6.11 9.70
CA LYS A 343 17.07 -6.68 9.31
C LYS A 343 17.99 -5.71 8.57
N TYR A 344 17.44 -4.80 7.77
CA TYR A 344 18.24 -4.03 6.81
C TYR A 344 18.21 -2.53 7.00
N LEU A 345 17.26 -1.98 7.77
CA LEU A 345 17.25 -0.56 8.05
C LEU A 345 17.93 -0.27 9.40
N PRO A 346 18.88 0.67 9.45
CA PRO A 346 19.50 1.12 10.70
C PRO A 346 18.44 1.61 11.71
N VAL A 347 18.72 1.42 13.00
CA VAL A 347 17.87 1.89 14.11
C VAL A 347 18.12 3.36 14.37
#